data_6d500f9e2c6f9109ac50fc51d13b1cde
#
_entry.id   6d500f9e2c6f9109ac50fc51d13b1cde
#
_cell.length_a   1.000
_cell.length_b   1.000
_cell.length_c   1.000
_cell.angle_alpha   90.00
_cell.angle_beta   90.00
_cell.angle_gamma   90.00
#
_symmetry.space_group_name_H-M   'P 1'
#
loop_
_entity.id
_entity.type
_entity.pdbx_description
1 polymer ?
#
loop_
_entity_poly.entity_id
_entity_poly.type
_entity_poly.pdbx_seq_one_letter_code
_entity_poly.pdbx_strand_id
1 'polypeptide(L)'
;LDRWLRSLGCWLKTTETRGSTSMGSCDGRVVIVTGAGRGLGRAHALAYAAEGAHVVVNDLGVGREGQAPDAAVSPAHEVVAAIEAMGGQAIVDSADVADWDQAEAMVARAVDTWGRLDTLVCNAGFLRDRMLANMAEDEWDSVTRVHLKGHFVPARHAIAHWRDRSKAGEEVAGRVVMTSSGAGLMGSIGQGNYAAAKAGIALLVVQAAAEWGRYGVLVNGVAPDARTRMTEGVFYGDAPDESWDEKDPANVSPLMVWLGSGACDVTGRVFEATGGQLNVCDGWQHGPVVSVGERRFAVDEVGEAVHRSIVEGPDPAPVFGS
;
A
#
# COMPACT_ATOMS: atom_id res chain seq x y z
N LEU A 1 -0.06 -14.67 20.81
CA LEU A 1 -1.44 -14.29 21.15
C LEU A 1 -1.47 -13.19 22.20
N ASP A 2 -0.76 -13.35 23.35
CA ASP A 2 -0.79 -12.38 24.48
C ASP A 2 -0.16 -11.01 24.17
N ARG A 3 0.87 -10.97 23.33
CA ARG A 3 1.54 -9.71 22.95
C ARG A 3 0.65 -8.89 22.00
N TRP A 4 -0.10 -9.59 21.18
CA TRP A 4 -1.01 -9.01 20.20
C TRP A 4 -2.29 -8.48 20.87
N LEU A 5 -2.82 -9.19 21.87
CA LEU A 5 -3.94 -8.71 22.69
C LEU A 5 -3.59 -7.41 23.46
N ARG A 6 -2.29 -7.18 23.75
CA ARG A 6 -1.81 -5.93 24.36
C ARG A 6 -1.77 -4.76 23.37
N SER A 7 -1.38 -4.98 22.10
CA SER A 7 -1.43 -3.92 21.08
C SER A 7 -2.88 -3.57 20.71
N LEU A 8 -3.78 -4.55 20.67
CA LEU A 8 -5.23 -4.34 20.61
C LEU A 8 -5.76 -3.60 21.84
N GLY A 9 -5.25 -3.88 23.03
CA GLY A 9 -5.62 -3.18 24.26
C GLY A 9 -5.24 -1.70 24.24
N CYS A 10 -4.18 -1.31 23.55
CA CYS A 10 -3.83 0.09 23.29
C CYS A 10 -4.83 0.72 22.30
N TRP A 11 -5.23 0.01 21.26
CA TRP A 11 -6.20 0.46 20.27
C TRP A 11 -7.62 0.58 20.87
N LEU A 12 -8.05 -0.42 21.65
CA LEU A 12 -9.32 -0.40 22.38
C LEU A 12 -9.35 0.73 23.42
N LYS A 13 -8.24 1.06 24.09
CA LYS A 13 -8.18 2.20 25.01
C LYS A 13 -8.33 3.56 24.32
N THR A 14 -7.89 3.71 23.07
CA THR A 14 -8.14 4.93 22.27
C THR A 14 -9.60 5.00 21.80
N THR A 15 -10.30 3.87 21.67
CA THR A 15 -11.75 3.83 21.38
C THR A 15 -12.62 3.96 22.62
N GLU A 16 -12.15 3.55 23.80
CA GLU A 16 -12.89 3.74 25.08
C GLU A 16 -13.04 5.22 25.49
N THR A 17 -12.21 6.13 24.94
CA THR A 17 -12.38 7.58 25.11
C THR A 17 -13.43 8.18 24.17
N ARG A 18 -13.91 7.44 23.15
CA ARG A 18 -15.09 7.80 22.38
C ARG A 18 -16.33 7.26 23.11
N GLY A 19 -17.21 8.15 23.56
CA GLY A 19 -18.48 7.78 24.19
C GLY A 19 -19.22 6.73 23.35
N SER A 20 -19.94 5.83 23.98
CA SER A 20 -20.53 4.57 23.49
C SER A 20 -21.55 4.65 22.32
N THR A 21 -21.49 5.70 21.47
CA THR A 21 -22.43 5.92 20.35
C THR A 21 -21.77 6.45 19.05
N SER A 22 -20.44 6.56 18.95
CA SER A 22 -19.82 7.00 17.69
C SER A 22 -19.62 5.79 16.76
N MET A 23 -20.28 5.81 15.60
CA MET A 23 -20.00 4.89 14.48
C MET A 23 -18.52 4.95 14.12
N GLY A 24 -17.91 3.80 13.78
CA GLY A 24 -16.53 3.75 13.30
C GLY A 24 -16.33 4.51 11.99
N SER A 25 -15.11 4.91 11.71
CA SER A 25 -14.78 5.70 10.50
C SER A 25 -15.07 4.96 9.19
N CYS A 26 -15.20 3.63 9.23
CA CYS A 26 -15.46 2.77 8.08
C CYS A 26 -16.75 1.93 8.25
N ASP A 27 -17.66 2.35 9.13
CA ASP A 27 -18.87 1.59 9.43
C ASP A 27 -19.69 1.26 8.18
N GLY A 28 -19.95 -0.04 7.96
CA GLY A 28 -20.66 -0.57 6.80
C GLY A 28 -19.92 -0.47 5.46
N ARG A 29 -18.68 0.01 5.41
CA ARG A 29 -17.86 0.00 4.17
C ARG A 29 -17.34 -1.41 3.90
N VAL A 30 -17.27 -1.78 2.64
CA VAL A 30 -16.67 -3.03 2.17
C VAL A 30 -15.26 -2.76 1.69
N VAL A 31 -14.29 -3.45 2.29
CA VAL A 31 -12.85 -3.22 2.08
C VAL A 31 -12.16 -4.52 1.65
N ILE A 32 -11.44 -4.48 0.54
CA ILE A 32 -10.51 -5.55 0.15
C ILE A 32 -9.12 -5.14 0.62
N VAL A 33 -8.42 -6.02 1.35
CA VAL A 33 -7.01 -5.87 1.70
C VAL A 33 -6.22 -7.03 1.12
N THR A 34 -5.27 -6.73 0.22
CA THR A 34 -4.42 -7.76 -0.40
C THR A 34 -3.14 -8.01 0.40
N GLY A 35 -2.67 -9.27 0.44
CA GLY A 35 -1.56 -9.68 1.30
C GLY A 35 -1.89 -9.51 2.79
N ALA A 36 -3.15 -9.77 3.16
CA ALA A 36 -3.71 -9.43 4.47
C ALA A 36 -3.48 -10.51 5.54
N GLY A 37 -2.84 -11.63 5.23
CA GLY A 37 -2.62 -12.72 6.19
C GLY A 37 -1.57 -12.40 7.25
N ARG A 38 -0.62 -11.50 6.99
CA ARG A 38 0.53 -11.23 7.87
C ARG A 38 0.99 -9.77 7.80
N GLY A 39 1.84 -9.38 8.77
CA GLY A 39 2.52 -8.07 8.78
C GLY A 39 1.58 -6.88 8.64
N LEU A 40 1.94 -5.93 7.77
CA LEU A 40 1.17 -4.72 7.50
C LEU A 40 -0.27 -5.03 7.06
N GLY A 41 -0.45 -5.92 6.07
CA GLY A 41 -1.78 -6.24 5.56
C GLY A 41 -2.72 -6.79 6.63
N ARG A 42 -2.21 -7.66 7.53
CA ARG A 42 -2.96 -8.14 8.69
C ARG A 42 -3.35 -6.99 9.64
N ALA A 43 -2.40 -6.11 9.95
CA ALA A 43 -2.67 -4.97 10.81
C ALA A 43 -3.74 -4.05 10.21
N HIS A 44 -3.67 -3.80 8.90
CA HIS A 44 -4.66 -3.00 8.18
C HIS A 44 -6.05 -3.65 8.20
N ALA A 45 -6.15 -4.96 7.88
CA ALA A 45 -7.42 -5.69 7.88
C ALA A 45 -8.13 -5.62 9.24
N LEU A 46 -7.36 -5.81 10.32
CA LEU A 46 -7.88 -5.71 11.68
C LEU A 46 -8.31 -4.30 12.04
N ALA A 47 -7.54 -3.28 11.64
CA ALA A 47 -7.86 -1.88 11.90
C ALA A 47 -9.14 -1.43 11.15
N TYR A 48 -9.30 -1.82 9.88
CA TYR A 48 -10.55 -1.58 9.15
C TYR A 48 -11.75 -2.24 9.81
N ALA A 49 -11.60 -3.51 10.22
CA ALA A 49 -12.68 -4.22 10.91
C ALA A 49 -13.04 -3.56 12.25
N ALA A 50 -12.07 -3.11 13.04
CA ALA A 50 -12.28 -2.38 14.28
C ALA A 50 -13.00 -1.03 14.09
N GLU A 51 -12.89 -0.42 12.90
CA GLU A 51 -13.64 0.78 12.49
C GLU A 51 -14.97 0.46 11.76
N GLY A 52 -15.45 -0.79 11.86
CA GLY A 52 -16.79 -1.21 11.40
C GLY A 52 -16.87 -1.66 9.94
N ALA A 53 -15.74 -1.82 9.25
CA ALA A 53 -15.74 -2.32 7.88
C ALA A 53 -16.00 -3.83 7.79
N HIS A 54 -16.60 -4.25 6.67
CA HIS A 54 -16.61 -5.64 6.21
C HIS A 54 -15.37 -5.89 5.36
N VAL A 55 -14.59 -6.93 5.66
CA VAL A 55 -13.25 -7.09 5.10
C VAL A 55 -13.12 -8.37 4.27
N VAL A 56 -12.68 -8.22 3.01
CA VAL A 56 -12.12 -9.34 2.24
C VAL A 56 -10.63 -9.44 2.58
N VAL A 57 -10.25 -10.51 3.24
CA VAL A 57 -8.87 -10.81 3.63
C VAL A 57 -8.24 -11.66 2.53
N ASN A 58 -7.55 -11.01 1.58
CA ASN A 58 -6.88 -11.71 0.49
C ASN A 58 -5.43 -12.03 0.89
N ASP A 59 -5.04 -13.29 0.80
CA ASP A 59 -3.66 -13.75 0.94
C ASP A 59 -3.45 -15.09 0.24
N LEU A 60 -2.48 -15.16 -0.67
CA LEU A 60 -2.15 -16.39 -1.39
C LEU A 60 -1.42 -17.42 -0.52
N GLY A 61 -0.94 -17.00 0.66
CA GLY A 61 -0.23 -17.89 1.61
C GLY A 61 1.24 -18.14 1.28
N VAL A 62 1.82 -17.43 0.33
CA VAL A 62 3.22 -17.63 -0.11
C VAL A 62 4.25 -17.29 0.97
N GLY A 63 5.44 -17.89 0.86
CA GLY A 63 6.57 -17.61 1.73
C GLY A 63 7.18 -16.21 1.51
N ARG A 64 8.24 -15.89 2.30
CA ARG A 64 8.91 -14.57 2.30
C ARG A 64 9.48 -14.19 0.92
N GLU A 65 9.95 -15.17 0.15
CA GLU A 65 10.54 -15.01 -1.18
C GLU A 65 9.60 -15.47 -2.31
N GLY A 66 8.29 -15.56 -2.04
CA GLY A 66 7.30 -16.00 -3.00
C GLY A 66 7.20 -17.51 -3.21
N GLN A 67 7.78 -18.33 -2.30
CA GLN A 67 7.66 -19.79 -2.37
C GLN A 67 6.20 -20.23 -2.19
N ALA A 68 5.86 -21.37 -2.79
CA ALA A 68 4.53 -21.98 -2.66
C ALA A 68 4.08 -22.12 -1.18
N PRO A 69 2.78 -22.05 -0.91
CA PRO A 69 2.24 -22.17 0.44
C PRO A 69 2.62 -23.51 1.07
N ASP A 70 3.15 -23.47 2.30
CA ASP A 70 3.54 -24.66 3.07
C ASP A 70 2.48 -25.02 4.14
N ALA A 71 1.32 -24.40 4.14
CA ALA A 71 0.40 -24.56 5.23
C ALA A 71 -0.96 -25.14 4.81
N ALA A 72 -1.43 -26.12 5.55
CA ALA A 72 -2.79 -26.66 5.46
C ALA A 72 -3.88 -25.59 5.75
N VAL A 73 -3.52 -24.46 6.38
CA VAL A 73 -4.41 -23.34 6.67
C VAL A 73 -3.76 -22.04 6.19
N SER A 74 -4.43 -21.33 5.29
CA SER A 74 -3.99 -20.00 4.83
C SER A 74 -3.96 -19.01 6.00
N PRO A 75 -2.92 -18.16 6.11
CA PRO A 75 -2.86 -17.08 7.12
C PRO A 75 -4.09 -16.18 7.13
N ALA A 76 -4.79 -16.05 6.00
CA ALA A 76 -6.03 -15.29 5.91
C ALA A 76 -7.13 -15.82 6.82
N HIS A 77 -7.23 -17.13 7.06
CA HIS A 77 -8.21 -17.72 7.98
C HIS A 77 -8.01 -17.27 9.42
N GLU A 78 -6.76 -17.14 9.86
CA GLU A 78 -6.45 -16.66 11.21
C GLU A 78 -6.89 -15.19 11.39
N VAL A 79 -6.74 -14.37 10.34
CA VAL A 79 -7.17 -12.97 10.37
C VAL A 79 -8.68 -12.85 10.36
N VAL A 80 -9.38 -13.64 9.54
CA VAL A 80 -10.85 -13.69 9.53
C VAL A 80 -11.37 -14.11 10.90
N ALA A 81 -10.86 -15.19 11.50
CA ALA A 81 -11.25 -15.62 12.84
C ALA A 81 -10.99 -14.54 13.90
N ALA A 82 -9.91 -13.77 13.78
CA ALA A 82 -9.62 -12.66 14.69
C ALA A 82 -10.62 -11.51 14.52
N ILE A 83 -11.02 -11.19 13.30
CA ILE A 83 -12.06 -10.17 13.00
C ILE A 83 -13.41 -10.60 13.55
N GLU A 84 -13.80 -11.85 13.34
CA GLU A 84 -15.06 -12.41 13.87
C GLU A 84 -15.08 -12.42 15.41
N ALA A 85 -13.95 -12.74 16.04
CA ALA A 85 -13.81 -12.68 17.50
C ALA A 85 -13.97 -11.28 18.09
N MET A 86 -13.70 -10.23 17.28
CA MET A 86 -13.97 -8.82 17.65
C MET A 86 -15.41 -8.39 17.34
N GLY A 87 -16.26 -9.28 16.81
CA GLY A 87 -17.62 -8.96 16.38
C GLY A 87 -17.72 -8.35 14.97
N GLY A 88 -16.63 -8.28 14.21
CA GLY A 88 -16.59 -7.81 12.83
C GLY A 88 -17.03 -8.87 11.82
N GLN A 89 -17.08 -8.50 10.55
CA GLN A 89 -17.39 -9.41 9.43
C GLN A 89 -16.22 -9.46 8.45
N ALA A 90 -15.82 -10.66 8.08
CA ALA A 90 -14.77 -10.85 7.08
C ALA A 90 -14.95 -12.15 6.30
N ILE A 91 -14.38 -12.21 5.11
CA ILE A 91 -14.26 -13.44 4.31
C ILE A 91 -12.83 -13.64 3.83
N VAL A 92 -12.45 -14.89 3.65
CA VAL A 92 -11.15 -15.27 3.07
C VAL A 92 -11.21 -15.19 1.55
N ASP A 93 -10.14 -14.70 0.97
CA ASP A 93 -9.86 -14.78 -0.46
C ASP A 93 -8.41 -15.23 -0.70
N SER A 94 -8.17 -16.07 -1.71
CA SER A 94 -6.85 -16.61 -2.05
C SER A 94 -6.41 -16.32 -3.48
N ALA A 95 -6.99 -15.28 -4.10
CA ALA A 95 -6.64 -14.88 -5.45
C ALA A 95 -5.17 -14.43 -5.56
N ASP A 96 -4.51 -14.83 -6.63
CA ASP A 96 -3.27 -14.19 -7.07
C ASP A 96 -3.59 -12.80 -7.64
N VAL A 97 -3.14 -11.77 -6.95
CA VAL A 97 -3.40 -10.36 -7.31
C VAL A 97 -2.87 -9.96 -8.69
N ALA A 98 -1.90 -10.70 -9.23
CA ALA A 98 -1.33 -10.45 -10.55
C ALA A 98 -1.97 -11.32 -11.67
N ASP A 99 -2.92 -12.18 -11.31
CA ASP A 99 -3.75 -12.90 -12.25
C ASP A 99 -5.03 -12.10 -12.54
N TRP A 100 -5.33 -11.92 -13.83
CA TRP A 100 -6.41 -11.05 -14.27
C TRP A 100 -7.78 -11.54 -13.82
N ASP A 101 -8.07 -12.81 -14.07
CA ASP A 101 -9.37 -13.41 -13.82
C ASP A 101 -9.62 -13.63 -12.32
N GLN A 102 -8.58 -14.03 -11.58
CA GLN A 102 -8.66 -14.20 -10.12
C GLN A 102 -8.88 -12.86 -9.41
N ALA A 103 -8.22 -11.80 -9.85
CA ALA A 103 -8.44 -10.47 -9.27
C ALA A 103 -9.84 -9.91 -9.61
N GLU A 104 -10.37 -10.19 -10.80
CA GLU A 104 -11.78 -9.90 -11.14
C GLU A 104 -12.74 -10.64 -10.21
N ALA A 105 -12.52 -11.93 -10.02
CA ALA A 105 -13.33 -12.76 -9.11
C ALA A 105 -13.26 -12.29 -7.65
N MET A 106 -12.09 -11.80 -7.18
CA MET A 106 -11.96 -11.21 -5.84
C MET A 106 -12.83 -9.96 -5.67
N VAL A 107 -12.83 -9.06 -6.65
CA VAL A 107 -13.69 -7.86 -6.64
C VAL A 107 -15.17 -8.26 -6.69
N ALA A 108 -15.55 -9.19 -7.58
CA ALA A 108 -16.91 -9.73 -7.67
C ALA A 108 -17.37 -10.34 -6.34
N ARG A 109 -16.52 -11.12 -5.67
CA ARG A 109 -16.81 -11.74 -4.37
C ARG A 109 -17.19 -10.71 -3.30
N ALA A 110 -16.50 -9.58 -3.22
CA ALA A 110 -16.85 -8.50 -2.29
C ALA A 110 -18.24 -7.95 -2.58
N VAL A 111 -18.53 -7.69 -3.87
CA VAL A 111 -19.81 -7.16 -4.34
C VAL A 111 -20.94 -8.18 -4.13
N ASP A 112 -20.72 -9.45 -4.45
CA ASP A 112 -21.71 -10.51 -4.29
C ASP A 112 -22.06 -10.76 -2.82
N THR A 113 -21.08 -10.60 -1.92
CA THR A 113 -21.27 -10.85 -0.50
C THR A 113 -22.03 -9.72 0.20
N TRP A 114 -21.69 -8.44 -0.10
CA TRP A 114 -22.21 -7.28 0.63
C TRP A 114 -22.87 -6.21 -0.26
N GLY A 115 -23.05 -6.48 -1.55
CA GLY A 115 -23.73 -5.58 -2.49
C GLY A 115 -22.91 -4.36 -2.94
N ARG A 116 -21.66 -4.21 -2.47
CA ARG A 116 -20.82 -3.03 -2.74
C ARG A 116 -19.33 -3.32 -2.58
N LEU A 117 -18.52 -2.44 -3.13
CA LEU A 117 -17.10 -2.29 -2.81
C LEU A 117 -16.83 -0.80 -2.59
N ASP A 118 -16.16 -0.46 -1.48
CA ASP A 118 -15.87 0.93 -1.14
C ASP A 118 -14.38 1.24 -1.13
N THR A 119 -13.56 0.26 -0.72
CA THR A 119 -12.12 0.50 -0.56
C THR A 119 -11.33 -0.71 -1.03
N LEU A 120 -10.27 -0.44 -1.79
CA LEU A 120 -9.25 -1.42 -2.16
C LEU A 120 -7.90 -1.00 -1.60
N VAL A 121 -7.31 -1.86 -0.76
CA VAL A 121 -5.95 -1.72 -0.24
C VAL A 121 -5.04 -2.70 -0.97
N CYS A 122 -4.19 -2.19 -1.85
CA CYS A 122 -3.17 -2.95 -2.55
C CYS A 122 -1.88 -2.99 -1.71
N ASN A 123 -1.63 -4.14 -1.06
CA ASN A 123 -0.49 -4.29 -0.16
C ASN A 123 0.34 -5.57 -0.42
N ALA A 124 -0.19 -6.56 -1.13
CA ALA A 124 0.48 -7.82 -1.41
C ALA A 124 1.88 -7.63 -2.01
N GLY A 125 2.85 -8.40 -1.52
CA GLY A 125 4.22 -8.35 -2.01
C GLY A 125 5.18 -9.26 -1.26
N PHE A 126 6.37 -9.45 -1.84
CA PHE A 126 7.49 -10.18 -1.27
C PHE A 126 8.82 -9.60 -1.80
N LEU A 127 9.96 -10.03 -1.26
CA LEU A 127 11.28 -9.57 -1.64
C LEU A 127 12.11 -10.69 -2.28
N ARG A 128 12.94 -10.30 -3.25
CA ARG A 128 14.08 -11.07 -3.77
C ARG A 128 15.23 -10.11 -3.99
N ASP A 129 15.91 -9.79 -2.89
CA ASP A 129 16.96 -8.79 -2.86
C ASP A 129 18.25 -9.33 -3.46
N ARG A 130 18.82 -8.55 -4.38
CA ARG A 130 20.09 -8.83 -5.01
C ARG A 130 20.64 -7.55 -5.65
N MET A 131 21.98 -7.41 -5.64
CA MET A 131 22.63 -6.35 -6.40
C MET A 131 22.25 -6.43 -7.88
N LEU A 132 21.89 -5.31 -8.51
CA LEU A 132 21.39 -5.26 -9.89
C LEU A 132 22.31 -5.99 -10.89
N ALA A 133 23.63 -5.87 -10.71
CA ALA A 133 24.60 -6.53 -11.57
C ALA A 133 24.56 -8.07 -11.55
N ASN A 134 23.94 -8.65 -10.50
CA ASN A 134 23.87 -10.09 -10.28
C ASN A 134 22.42 -10.63 -10.23
N MET A 135 21.44 -9.77 -10.48
CA MET A 135 20.02 -10.11 -10.41
C MET A 135 19.62 -11.01 -11.57
N ALA A 136 18.96 -12.12 -11.27
CA ALA A 136 18.43 -13.03 -12.27
C ALA A 136 17.08 -12.56 -12.81
N GLU A 137 16.73 -12.99 -14.03
CA GLU A 137 15.48 -12.63 -14.71
C GLU A 137 14.25 -12.98 -13.88
N ASP A 138 14.22 -14.18 -13.29
CA ASP A 138 13.10 -14.62 -12.44
C ASP A 138 12.98 -13.85 -11.12
N GLU A 139 14.08 -13.34 -10.57
CA GLU A 139 14.07 -12.44 -9.41
C GLU A 139 13.47 -11.08 -9.76
N TRP A 140 13.75 -10.56 -10.94
CA TRP A 140 13.15 -9.34 -11.46
C TRP A 140 11.68 -9.52 -11.77
N ASP A 141 11.35 -10.51 -12.61
CA ASP A 141 9.99 -10.74 -13.10
C ASP A 141 9.00 -11.06 -11.99
N SER A 142 9.37 -11.92 -11.05
CA SER A 142 8.47 -12.30 -9.97
C SER A 142 8.13 -11.14 -9.05
N VAL A 143 9.10 -10.27 -8.72
CA VAL A 143 8.88 -9.10 -7.87
C VAL A 143 8.06 -8.03 -8.60
N THR A 144 8.43 -7.68 -9.82
CA THR A 144 7.69 -6.68 -10.60
C THR A 144 6.27 -7.15 -10.92
N ARG A 145 6.08 -8.45 -11.19
CA ARG A 145 4.76 -9.04 -11.41
C ARG A 145 3.85 -8.86 -10.19
N VAL A 146 4.29 -9.26 -9.00
CA VAL A 146 3.42 -9.20 -7.82
C VAL A 146 3.24 -7.78 -7.33
N HIS A 147 4.30 -6.98 -7.27
CA HIS A 147 4.18 -5.61 -6.80
C HIS A 147 3.48 -4.72 -7.82
N LEU A 148 4.04 -4.50 -9.01
CA LEU A 148 3.51 -3.50 -9.94
C LEU A 148 2.22 -3.98 -10.63
N LYS A 149 2.25 -5.15 -11.27
CA LYS A 149 1.07 -5.70 -11.92
C LYS A 149 -0.01 -6.07 -10.90
N GLY A 150 0.36 -6.63 -9.74
CA GLY A 150 -0.58 -7.01 -8.67
C GLY A 150 -1.21 -5.82 -7.92
N HIS A 151 -0.71 -4.60 -8.08
CA HIS A 151 -1.42 -3.38 -7.68
C HIS A 151 -2.35 -2.88 -8.78
N PHE A 152 -1.91 -2.98 -10.04
CA PHE A 152 -2.69 -2.53 -11.19
C PHE A 152 -3.95 -3.38 -11.42
N VAL A 153 -3.83 -4.71 -11.42
CA VAL A 153 -4.94 -5.60 -11.84
C VAL A 153 -6.15 -5.50 -10.93
N PRO A 154 -6.05 -5.63 -9.58
CA PRO A 154 -7.20 -5.43 -8.70
C PRO A 154 -7.79 -4.02 -8.81
N ALA A 155 -6.95 -3.00 -8.90
CA ALA A 155 -7.39 -1.62 -9.04
C ALA A 155 -8.14 -1.39 -10.36
N ARG A 156 -7.71 -2.04 -11.46
CA ARG A 156 -8.39 -2.01 -12.77
C ARG A 156 -9.80 -2.63 -12.71
N HIS A 157 -9.99 -3.71 -11.94
CA HIS A 157 -11.32 -4.32 -11.78
C HIS A 157 -12.19 -3.50 -10.81
N ALA A 158 -11.65 -2.99 -9.74
CA ALA A 158 -12.36 -2.10 -8.81
C ALA A 158 -12.85 -0.82 -9.51
N ILE A 159 -11.99 -0.15 -10.29
CA ILE A 159 -12.41 1.06 -11.02
C ILE A 159 -13.45 0.74 -12.12
N ALA A 160 -13.43 -0.43 -12.75
CA ALA A 160 -14.47 -0.83 -13.68
C ALA A 160 -15.84 -0.87 -12.99
N HIS A 161 -15.93 -1.54 -11.83
CA HIS A 161 -17.12 -1.58 -11.00
C HIS A 161 -17.62 -0.17 -10.62
N TRP A 162 -16.77 0.68 -10.08
CA TRP A 162 -17.13 2.04 -9.66
C TRP A 162 -17.51 2.94 -10.83
N ARG A 163 -16.79 2.86 -11.95
CA ARG A 163 -17.10 3.61 -13.17
C ARG A 163 -18.47 3.25 -13.72
N ASP A 164 -18.83 1.96 -13.74
CA ASP A 164 -20.10 1.52 -14.29
C ASP A 164 -21.27 1.96 -13.40
N ARG A 165 -21.11 1.94 -12.07
CA ARG A 165 -22.07 2.52 -11.12
C ARG A 165 -22.19 4.05 -11.29
N SER A 166 -21.09 4.77 -11.40
CA SER A 166 -21.09 6.22 -11.64
C SER A 166 -21.81 6.58 -12.95
N LYS A 167 -21.60 5.79 -14.02
CA LYS A 167 -22.32 5.97 -15.29
C LYS A 167 -23.81 5.64 -15.20
N ALA A 168 -24.21 4.78 -14.30
CA ALA A 168 -25.61 4.49 -13.98
C ALA A 168 -26.29 5.59 -13.15
N GLY A 169 -25.53 6.64 -12.76
CA GLY A 169 -26.04 7.77 -11.96
C GLY A 169 -26.01 7.51 -10.46
N GLU A 170 -25.34 6.44 -10.01
CA GLU A 170 -25.18 6.16 -8.59
C GLU A 170 -24.05 7.00 -7.98
N GLU A 171 -24.20 7.36 -6.71
CA GLU A 171 -23.13 8.00 -5.95
C GLU A 171 -22.01 6.99 -5.67
N VAL A 172 -20.78 7.36 -6.02
CA VAL A 172 -19.58 6.56 -5.80
C VAL A 172 -18.64 7.32 -4.88
N ALA A 173 -18.20 6.65 -3.80
CA ALA A 173 -17.19 7.13 -2.87
C ALA A 173 -16.06 6.10 -2.75
N GLY A 174 -15.50 5.70 -3.89
CA GLY A 174 -14.44 4.68 -3.97
C GLY A 174 -13.10 5.19 -3.44
N ARG A 175 -12.35 4.31 -2.80
CA ARG A 175 -11.01 4.61 -2.28
C ARG A 175 -10.03 3.52 -2.69
N VAL A 176 -8.87 3.92 -3.22
CA VAL A 176 -7.76 3.01 -3.48
C VAL A 176 -6.55 3.49 -2.70
N VAL A 177 -5.98 2.59 -1.90
CA VAL A 177 -4.74 2.84 -1.16
C VAL A 177 -3.68 1.86 -1.63
N MET A 178 -2.60 2.38 -2.21
CA MET A 178 -1.51 1.57 -2.78
C MET A 178 -0.28 1.64 -1.88
N THR A 179 0.36 0.49 -1.64
CA THR A 179 1.56 0.42 -0.81
C THR A 179 2.81 0.59 -1.66
N SER A 180 3.42 1.78 -1.59
CA SER A 180 4.76 2.07 -2.11
C SER A 180 5.83 1.71 -1.07
N SER A 181 6.97 2.37 -1.09
CA SER A 181 8.09 2.19 -0.15
C SER A 181 9.06 3.36 -0.27
N GLY A 182 9.76 3.70 0.80
CA GLY A 182 10.91 4.59 0.74
C GLY A 182 11.95 4.14 -0.30
N ALA A 183 12.14 2.82 -0.46
CA ALA A 183 13.00 2.28 -1.53
C ALA A 183 12.53 2.67 -2.94
N GLY A 184 11.23 2.80 -3.18
CA GLY A 184 10.67 3.25 -4.45
C GLY A 184 10.74 4.76 -4.65
N LEU A 185 10.83 5.53 -3.57
CA LEU A 185 10.90 6.99 -3.61
C LEU A 185 12.34 7.50 -3.73
N MET A 186 13.28 6.85 -3.05
CA MET A 186 14.67 7.29 -2.92
C MET A 186 15.70 6.25 -3.38
N GLY A 187 15.27 5.05 -3.75
CA GLY A 187 16.16 3.93 -4.05
C GLY A 187 16.59 3.15 -2.79
N SER A 188 17.08 1.93 -3.00
CA SER A 188 17.65 1.08 -1.94
C SER A 188 18.69 0.13 -2.55
N ILE A 189 19.89 0.08 -2.00
CA ILE A 189 20.96 -0.79 -2.48
C ILE A 189 20.54 -2.26 -2.32
N GLY A 190 20.71 -3.07 -3.38
CA GLY A 190 20.34 -4.48 -3.40
C GLY A 190 18.85 -4.77 -3.68
N GLN A 191 18.03 -3.74 -3.84
CA GLN A 191 16.58 -3.87 -4.05
C GLN A 191 16.11 -3.30 -5.42
N GLY A 192 16.90 -3.42 -6.46
CA GLY A 192 16.60 -2.77 -7.73
C GLY A 192 15.26 -3.14 -8.36
N ASN A 193 14.85 -4.42 -8.33
CA ASN A 193 13.54 -4.89 -8.79
C ASN A 193 12.40 -4.31 -7.94
N TYR A 194 12.54 -4.37 -6.63
CA TYR A 194 11.56 -3.86 -5.66
C TYR A 194 11.43 -2.33 -5.76
N ALA A 195 12.56 -1.62 -5.76
CA ALA A 195 12.59 -0.16 -5.89
C ALA A 195 11.92 0.31 -7.18
N ALA A 196 12.23 -0.31 -8.33
CA ALA A 196 11.59 0.01 -9.60
C ALA A 196 10.07 -0.24 -9.57
N ALA A 197 9.62 -1.37 -9.01
CA ALA A 197 8.20 -1.67 -8.88
C ALA A 197 7.48 -0.67 -7.95
N LYS A 198 8.08 -0.30 -6.81
CA LYS A 198 7.52 0.64 -5.84
C LYS A 198 7.51 2.09 -6.34
N ALA A 199 8.50 2.50 -7.13
CA ALA A 199 8.49 3.76 -7.87
C ALA A 199 7.35 3.80 -8.89
N GLY A 200 7.16 2.71 -9.65
CA GLY A 200 6.03 2.55 -10.57
C GLY A 200 4.67 2.65 -9.88
N ILE A 201 4.53 2.08 -8.67
CA ILE A 201 3.31 2.20 -7.86
C ILE A 201 3.07 3.65 -7.42
N ALA A 202 4.09 4.36 -6.96
CA ALA A 202 3.97 5.77 -6.57
C ALA A 202 3.47 6.63 -7.74
N LEU A 203 3.99 6.41 -8.95
CA LEU A 203 3.50 7.11 -10.14
C LEU A 203 2.09 6.65 -10.55
N LEU A 204 1.77 5.35 -10.40
CA LEU A 204 0.43 4.82 -10.68
C LEU A 204 -0.63 5.47 -9.79
N VAL A 205 -0.32 5.82 -8.54
CA VAL A 205 -1.19 6.60 -7.65
C VAL A 205 -1.56 7.94 -8.28
N VAL A 206 -0.58 8.70 -8.75
CA VAL A 206 -0.79 10.03 -9.36
C VAL A 206 -1.62 9.91 -10.64
N GLN A 207 -1.27 8.95 -11.50
CA GLN A 207 -1.95 8.70 -12.76
C GLN A 207 -3.42 8.28 -12.54
N ALA A 208 -3.65 7.32 -11.67
CA ALA A 208 -4.99 6.81 -11.37
C ALA A 208 -5.86 7.88 -10.69
N ALA A 209 -5.31 8.69 -9.79
CA ALA A 209 -6.04 9.81 -9.18
C ALA A 209 -6.54 10.81 -10.22
N ALA A 210 -5.69 11.17 -11.19
CA ALA A 210 -6.05 12.09 -12.26
C ALA A 210 -7.15 11.52 -13.19
N GLU A 211 -7.11 10.21 -13.48
CA GLU A 211 -8.07 9.57 -14.39
C GLU A 211 -9.40 9.24 -13.72
N TRP A 212 -9.39 8.85 -12.43
CA TRP A 212 -10.55 8.22 -11.76
C TRP A 212 -11.35 9.17 -10.89
N GLY A 213 -10.80 10.35 -10.55
CA GLY A 213 -11.49 11.36 -9.73
C GLY A 213 -12.88 11.73 -10.28
N ARG A 214 -13.04 11.80 -11.60
CA ARG A 214 -14.33 12.06 -12.26
C ARG A 214 -15.41 10.99 -12.01
N TYR A 215 -15.06 9.84 -11.50
CA TYR A 215 -15.98 8.76 -11.13
C TYR A 215 -16.22 8.66 -9.61
N GLY A 216 -15.74 9.65 -8.83
CA GLY A 216 -15.88 9.64 -7.37
C GLY A 216 -14.85 8.76 -6.64
N VAL A 217 -13.73 8.40 -7.31
CA VAL A 217 -12.70 7.54 -6.74
C VAL A 217 -11.46 8.35 -6.38
N LEU A 218 -11.03 8.29 -5.12
CA LEU A 218 -9.78 8.87 -4.65
C LEU A 218 -8.70 7.78 -4.55
N VAL A 219 -7.49 8.11 -4.99
CA VAL A 219 -6.36 7.18 -5.02
C VAL A 219 -5.16 7.80 -4.31
N ASN A 220 -4.63 7.12 -3.30
CA ASN A 220 -3.45 7.56 -2.55
C ASN A 220 -2.47 6.41 -2.34
N GLY A 221 -1.24 6.75 -2.01
CA GLY A 221 -0.17 5.80 -1.72
C GLY A 221 0.36 5.97 -0.30
N VAL A 222 0.86 4.87 0.27
CA VAL A 222 1.59 4.87 1.53
C VAL A 222 2.92 4.15 1.35
N ALA A 223 4.01 4.76 1.77
CA ALA A 223 5.33 4.18 1.92
C ALA A 223 5.55 3.88 3.41
N PRO A 224 5.24 2.67 3.88
CA PRO A 224 5.31 2.34 5.29
C PRO A 224 6.75 2.05 5.71
N ASP A 225 7.09 2.43 6.93
CA ASP A 225 8.31 2.02 7.60
C ASP A 225 7.95 1.26 8.89
N ALA A 226 7.99 -0.07 8.81
CA ALA A 226 7.53 -0.95 9.88
C ALA A 226 8.31 -2.27 9.90
N ARG A 227 8.38 -2.90 11.08
CA ARG A 227 8.95 -4.23 11.26
C ARG A 227 7.97 -5.28 10.77
N THR A 228 8.39 -6.01 9.75
CA THR A 228 7.65 -7.12 9.16
C THR A 228 8.62 -8.29 8.91
N ARG A 229 8.12 -9.44 8.53
CA ARG A 229 8.99 -10.56 8.09
C ARG A 229 9.95 -10.16 6.96
N MET A 230 9.63 -9.13 6.19
CA MET A 230 10.48 -8.63 5.10
C MET A 230 11.63 -7.76 5.62
N THR A 231 11.44 -7.06 6.72
CA THR A 231 12.40 -6.09 7.29
C THR A 231 13.11 -6.62 8.54
N GLU A 232 12.54 -7.61 9.22
CA GLU A 232 13.10 -8.24 10.42
C GLU A 232 14.39 -9.00 10.09
N GLY A 233 15.42 -8.78 10.90
CA GLY A 233 16.75 -9.37 10.71
C GLY A 233 17.56 -8.80 9.55
N VAL A 234 17.01 -7.86 8.77
CA VAL A 234 17.74 -7.13 7.70
C VAL A 234 17.92 -5.67 8.09
N PHE A 235 16.83 -4.98 8.42
CA PHE A 235 16.83 -3.56 8.79
C PHE A 235 16.54 -3.32 10.27
N TYR A 236 15.81 -4.23 10.92
CA TYR A 236 15.39 -4.09 12.32
C TYR A 236 15.73 -5.35 13.11
N GLY A 237 16.15 -5.15 14.37
CA GLY A 237 16.26 -6.22 15.36
C GLY A 237 14.90 -6.67 15.89
N ASP A 238 14.92 -7.48 16.95
CA ASP A 238 13.71 -7.94 17.64
C ASP A 238 12.88 -6.76 18.18
N ALA A 239 11.58 -6.96 18.27
CA ALA A 239 10.69 -5.97 18.86
C ALA A 239 10.96 -5.80 20.38
N PRO A 240 10.89 -4.58 20.94
CA PRO A 240 11.09 -4.34 22.36
C PRO A 240 10.04 -5.06 23.21
N ASP A 241 10.42 -5.52 24.41
CA ASP A 241 9.57 -6.38 25.24
C ASP A 241 8.39 -5.67 25.92
N GLU A 242 8.54 -4.43 26.37
CA GLU A 242 7.50 -3.74 27.17
C GLU A 242 7.32 -2.25 26.87
N SER A 243 8.00 -1.71 25.84
CA SER A 243 7.93 -0.30 25.48
C SER A 243 7.13 -0.08 24.19
N TRP A 244 6.86 1.17 23.89
CA TRP A 244 6.37 1.60 22.57
C TRP A 244 7.30 1.05 21.47
N ASP A 245 6.73 0.28 20.56
CA ASP A 245 7.42 -0.19 19.37
C ASP A 245 7.13 0.75 18.19
N GLU A 246 8.03 1.66 17.90
CA GLU A 246 7.93 2.58 16.77
C GLU A 246 7.73 1.86 15.42
N LYS A 247 8.26 0.65 15.30
CA LYS A 247 8.20 -0.15 14.08
C LYS A 247 7.07 -1.19 14.07
N ASP A 248 6.12 -1.12 15.03
CA ASP A 248 4.94 -1.99 14.98
C ASP A 248 4.13 -1.69 13.70
N PRO A 249 3.80 -2.69 12.88
CA PRO A 249 2.97 -2.53 11.68
C PRO A 249 1.62 -1.83 11.94
N ALA A 250 1.08 -1.97 13.13
CA ALA A 250 -0.18 -1.34 13.52
C ALA A 250 -0.10 0.21 13.53
N ASN A 251 1.08 0.79 13.69
CA ASN A 251 1.26 2.24 13.67
C ASN A 251 0.94 2.89 12.32
N VAL A 252 1.05 2.14 11.22
CA VAL A 252 0.74 2.61 9.87
C VAL A 252 -0.76 2.55 9.58
N SER A 253 -1.48 1.67 10.27
CA SER A 253 -2.89 1.36 9.98
C SER A 253 -3.85 2.53 10.17
N PRO A 254 -3.70 3.47 11.12
CA PRO A 254 -4.57 4.63 11.22
C PRO A 254 -4.61 5.49 9.95
N LEU A 255 -3.46 5.72 9.31
CA LEU A 255 -3.40 6.42 8.02
C LEU A 255 -4.11 5.63 6.92
N MET A 256 -3.85 4.32 6.83
CA MET A 256 -4.50 3.47 5.83
C MET A 256 -6.02 3.48 5.96
N VAL A 257 -6.53 3.41 7.19
CA VAL A 257 -7.97 3.47 7.48
C VAL A 257 -8.55 4.82 7.09
N TRP A 258 -7.90 5.92 7.47
CA TRP A 258 -8.38 7.26 7.11
C TRP A 258 -8.41 7.46 5.59
N LEU A 259 -7.35 7.07 4.88
CA LEU A 259 -7.30 7.14 3.41
C LEU A 259 -8.38 6.28 2.72
N GLY A 260 -8.77 5.17 3.33
CA GLY A 260 -9.83 4.29 2.85
C GLY A 260 -11.23 4.65 3.34
N SER A 261 -11.37 5.61 4.24
CA SER A 261 -12.65 6.01 4.83
C SER A 261 -13.44 6.99 3.96
N GLY A 262 -14.69 7.23 4.32
CA GLY A 262 -15.51 8.28 3.74
C GLY A 262 -15.03 9.69 4.07
N ALA A 263 -14.23 9.86 5.13
CA ALA A 263 -13.68 11.14 5.57
C ALA A 263 -12.46 11.60 4.76
N CYS A 264 -11.86 10.71 3.96
CA CYS A 264 -10.74 11.08 3.10
C CYS A 264 -11.20 12.02 1.99
N ASP A 265 -10.55 13.18 1.88
CA ASP A 265 -10.79 14.23 0.91
C ASP A 265 -9.56 14.54 0.03
N VAL A 266 -8.47 13.76 0.18
CA VAL A 266 -7.23 13.91 -0.59
C VAL A 266 -7.08 12.83 -1.64
N THR A 267 -6.40 13.15 -2.74
CA THR A 267 -6.12 12.20 -3.83
C THR A 267 -4.79 12.52 -4.52
N GLY A 268 -4.15 11.52 -5.10
CA GLY A 268 -2.91 11.66 -5.85
C GLY A 268 -1.68 11.94 -4.98
N ARG A 269 -1.72 11.58 -3.69
CA ARG A 269 -0.63 11.80 -2.75
C ARG A 269 0.00 10.49 -2.31
N VAL A 270 1.29 10.54 -2.03
CA VAL A 270 2.04 9.46 -1.39
C VAL A 270 2.49 9.96 -0.02
N PHE A 271 2.29 9.15 1.00
CA PHE A 271 2.65 9.46 2.37
C PHE A 271 3.68 8.46 2.88
N GLU A 272 4.73 8.90 3.54
CA GLU A 272 5.51 8.04 4.42
C GLU A 272 4.87 8.00 5.81
N ALA A 273 4.89 6.81 6.44
CA ALA A 273 4.37 6.62 7.78
C ALA A 273 5.26 5.67 8.58
N THR A 274 5.69 6.11 9.76
CA THR A 274 6.47 5.32 10.72
C THR A 274 6.12 5.74 12.14
N GLY A 275 5.94 4.79 13.05
CA GLY A 275 5.61 5.11 14.43
C GLY A 275 4.42 6.07 14.55
N GLY A 276 4.61 7.17 15.27
CA GLY A 276 3.64 8.27 15.39
C GLY A 276 3.86 9.42 14.40
N GLN A 277 4.59 9.21 13.29
CA GLN A 277 4.97 10.24 12.34
C GLN A 277 4.42 9.93 10.95
N LEU A 278 4.05 10.97 10.22
CA LEU A 278 3.70 10.90 8.81
C LEU A 278 4.18 12.16 8.08
N ASN A 279 4.56 12.02 6.82
CA ASN A 279 4.87 13.13 5.92
C ASN A 279 4.38 12.83 4.51
N VAL A 280 4.14 13.89 3.73
CA VAL A 280 3.82 13.78 2.31
C VAL A 280 5.11 13.72 1.52
N CYS A 281 5.20 12.75 0.60
CA CYS A 281 6.28 12.69 -0.37
C CYS A 281 5.80 13.34 -1.66
N ASP A 282 6.38 14.48 -1.98
CA ASP A 282 6.20 15.10 -3.29
C ASP A 282 7.00 14.32 -4.34
N GLY A 283 6.37 14.07 -5.49
CA GLY A 283 7.00 13.35 -6.59
C GLY A 283 8.10 14.16 -7.27
N TRP A 284 8.49 13.73 -8.46
CA TRP A 284 9.47 14.44 -9.28
C TRP A 284 9.03 15.88 -9.57
N GLN A 285 9.90 16.83 -9.32
CA GLN A 285 9.71 18.24 -9.57
C GLN A 285 10.71 18.73 -10.61
N HIS A 286 10.31 19.72 -11.41
CA HIS A 286 11.23 20.37 -12.33
C HIS A 286 12.24 21.22 -11.55
N GLY A 287 13.51 21.02 -11.83
CA GLY A 287 14.57 21.90 -11.38
C GLY A 287 14.64 23.21 -12.18
N PRO A 288 15.67 24.02 -11.94
CA PRO A 288 15.90 25.26 -12.68
C PRO A 288 16.01 25.04 -14.19
N VAL A 289 15.43 25.97 -14.97
CA VAL A 289 15.48 25.91 -16.42
C VAL A 289 16.73 26.65 -16.92
N VAL A 290 17.61 25.93 -17.60
CA VAL A 290 18.73 26.52 -18.35
C VAL A 290 18.35 26.61 -19.82
N SER A 291 18.36 27.81 -20.41
CA SER A 291 17.90 28.04 -21.78
C SER A 291 18.95 28.81 -22.58
N VAL A 292 19.01 28.53 -23.86
CA VAL A 292 19.80 29.31 -24.89
C VAL A 292 18.88 30.09 -25.83
N GLY A 293 17.61 30.29 -25.44
CA GLY A 293 16.62 30.97 -26.27
C GLY A 293 16.09 30.12 -27.42
N GLU A 294 15.81 30.74 -28.57
CA GLU A 294 15.15 30.09 -29.71
C GLU A 294 16.12 29.31 -30.61
N ARG A 295 17.16 28.71 -30.06
CA ARG A 295 18.12 27.87 -30.78
C ARG A 295 18.37 26.54 -30.05
N ARG A 296 19.03 25.61 -30.73
CA ARG A 296 19.51 24.38 -30.09
C ARG A 296 20.80 24.65 -29.32
N PHE A 297 21.02 23.92 -28.23
CA PHE A 297 22.37 23.85 -27.64
C PHE A 297 23.38 23.31 -28.66
N ALA A 298 24.57 23.89 -28.71
CA ALA A 298 25.72 23.23 -29.29
C ALA A 298 26.19 22.14 -28.30
N VAL A 299 26.76 21.04 -28.80
CA VAL A 299 27.15 19.89 -27.97
C VAL A 299 28.15 20.27 -26.88
N ASP A 300 29.07 21.18 -27.19
CA ASP A 300 30.10 21.72 -26.30
C ASP A 300 29.54 22.63 -25.18
N GLU A 301 28.36 23.22 -25.38
CA GLU A 301 27.67 24.03 -24.37
C GLU A 301 26.84 23.18 -23.36
N VAL A 302 26.48 21.93 -23.74
CA VAL A 302 25.56 21.10 -22.92
C VAL A 302 26.16 20.78 -21.55
N GLY A 303 27.46 20.49 -21.46
CA GLY A 303 28.11 20.14 -20.19
C GLY A 303 28.03 21.26 -19.17
N GLU A 304 28.28 22.51 -19.57
CA GLU A 304 28.15 23.67 -18.67
C GLU A 304 26.70 23.91 -18.25
N ALA A 305 25.75 23.79 -19.18
CA ALA A 305 24.32 23.92 -18.89
C ALA A 305 23.82 22.88 -17.88
N VAL A 306 24.26 21.62 -18.01
CA VAL A 306 23.93 20.52 -17.06
C VAL A 306 24.50 20.82 -15.68
N HIS A 307 25.79 21.18 -15.59
CA HIS A 307 26.43 21.49 -14.29
C HIS A 307 25.74 22.67 -13.60
N ARG A 308 25.38 23.73 -14.34
CA ARG A 308 24.62 24.85 -13.77
C ARG A 308 23.24 24.42 -13.26
N SER A 309 22.51 23.62 -14.02
CA SER A 309 21.20 23.09 -13.60
C SER A 309 21.29 22.25 -12.34
N ILE A 310 22.38 21.46 -12.16
CA ILE A 310 22.62 20.66 -10.96
C ILE A 310 22.93 21.55 -9.76
N VAL A 311 23.84 22.53 -9.92
CA VAL A 311 24.26 23.43 -8.82
C VAL A 311 23.11 24.31 -8.32
N GLU A 312 22.22 24.73 -9.21
CA GLU A 312 21.05 25.54 -8.88
C GLU A 312 19.83 24.69 -8.44
N GLY A 313 19.87 23.37 -8.62
CA GLY A 313 18.83 22.43 -8.24
C GLY A 313 18.97 21.95 -6.80
N PRO A 314 17.94 21.27 -6.27
CA PRO A 314 18.03 20.61 -4.97
C PRO A 314 18.97 19.40 -5.04
N ASP A 315 19.64 19.10 -3.95
CA ASP A 315 20.40 17.86 -3.81
C ASP A 315 19.48 16.64 -3.94
N PRO A 316 19.94 15.54 -4.54
CA PRO A 316 19.18 14.32 -4.58
C PRO A 316 19.02 13.74 -3.16
N ALA A 317 17.86 13.13 -2.89
CA ALA A 317 17.68 12.39 -1.66
C ALA A 317 18.70 11.22 -1.56
N PRO A 318 19.23 10.94 -0.36
CA PRO A 318 20.17 9.83 -0.18
C PRO A 318 19.48 8.48 -0.45
N VAL A 319 20.19 7.59 -1.12
CA VAL A 319 19.74 6.21 -1.36
C VAL A 319 19.90 5.39 -0.08
N PHE A 320 18.92 4.58 0.29
CA PHE A 320 19.04 3.71 1.45
C PHE A 320 20.19 2.71 1.30
N GLY A 321 21.05 2.63 2.33
CA GLY A 321 22.21 1.75 2.36
C GLY A 321 23.44 2.29 1.62
N SER A 322 23.44 3.56 1.20
CA SER A 322 24.63 4.24 0.66
C SER A 322 25.49 4.85 1.74
#